data_1005c259b7ab6f85bade36269cf6b1c4
#
_entry.id   1005c259b7ab6f85bade36269cf6b1c4
#
_cell.length_a   1.000
_cell.length_b   1.000
_cell.length_c   1.000
_cell.angle_alpha   90.00
_cell.angle_beta   90.00
_cell.angle_gamma   90.00
#
_symmetry.space_group_name_H-M   'P 1'
#
loop_
_entity.id
_entity.type
_entity.pdbx_description
1 polymer ?
#
loop_
_entity_poly.entity_id
_entity_poly.type
_entity_poly.pdbx_seq_one_letter_code
_entity_poly.pdbx_strand_id
1 'polypeptide(L)'
;HGQIRRQRQMCIRDSHTSEITPYIELRLWDDRDIKIVSKMADKIHEYDTLAGIELTYPGINGPNLYTKEVPMAATAGPILTFTSDPVNAREMDKEDIRNLRKWFRQAARRSKIAGFDIICLYGAHGFGAIQHFLSRSTNHRIDEYGGSLENRSRLMKELTEEVMDEVGDTMAVSIRLSLQELGDQYSLTNNEIRDCIEMHSSLPDLWDLAQGAWEDCSGTSRFVEEGAQTVSYTHLRAHETKSY
;
A
#
# COMPACT_ATOMS: atom_id res chain seq x y z
N HIS A 1 -29.00 15.90 -5.82
CA HIS A 1 -27.83 16.26 -5.00
C HIS A 1 -27.40 15.00 -4.26
N GLY A 2 -26.43 14.22 -4.83
CA GLY A 2 -25.80 13.13 -4.14
C GLY A 2 -24.96 13.71 -3.00
N GLN A 3 -25.27 13.36 -1.77
CA GLN A 3 -24.40 13.63 -0.65
C GLN A 3 -23.11 12.84 -0.87
N ILE A 4 -22.00 13.54 -1.02
CA ILE A 4 -20.66 12.93 -0.98
C ILE A 4 -20.50 12.43 0.45
N ARG A 5 -20.67 11.12 0.66
CA ARG A 5 -20.37 10.49 1.94
C ARG A 5 -18.89 10.72 2.25
N ARG A 6 -18.61 11.31 3.40
CA ARG A 6 -17.22 11.51 3.83
C ARG A 6 -16.63 10.15 4.17
N GLN A 7 -15.50 9.85 3.54
CA GLN A 7 -14.70 8.67 3.83
C GLN A 7 -13.65 9.04 4.88
N ARG A 8 -13.53 8.25 5.92
CA ARG A 8 -12.39 8.31 6.84
C ARG A 8 -11.57 7.04 6.69
N GLN A 9 -10.32 7.22 6.32
CA GLN A 9 -9.37 6.16 6.15
C GLN A 9 -8.44 6.14 7.36
N MET A 10 -8.18 4.93 7.85
CA MET A 10 -7.26 4.72 8.97
C MET A 10 -6.13 3.82 8.50
N CYS A 11 -4.90 4.28 8.73
CA CYS A 11 -3.73 3.48 8.47
C CYS A 11 -3.62 2.39 9.54
N ILE A 12 -3.80 1.16 9.13
CA ILE A 12 -3.45 -0.01 9.91
C ILE A 12 -2.36 -0.71 9.13
N ARG A 13 -1.18 -0.67 9.70
CA ARG A 13 -0.04 -1.40 9.19
C ARG A 13 0.05 -2.66 10.00
N ASP A 14 0.47 -3.73 9.47
CA ASP A 14 0.82 -5.00 10.07
C ASP A 14 -0.10 -6.14 9.71
N SER A 15 0.30 -6.78 8.64
CA SER A 15 -0.19 -8.11 8.31
C SER A 15 0.59 -9.22 9.02
N HIS A 16 1.75 -8.93 9.63
CA HIS A 16 2.63 -9.92 10.24
C HIS A 16 3.48 -9.37 11.40
N THR A 17 3.92 -10.26 12.30
CA THR A 17 4.71 -9.94 13.51
C THR A 17 6.14 -9.43 13.24
N SER A 18 6.65 -9.57 12.01
CA SER A 18 7.94 -8.98 11.62
C SER A 18 7.89 -7.46 11.47
N GLU A 19 6.70 -6.89 11.60
CA GLU A 19 6.42 -5.51 11.32
C GLU A 19 6.01 -4.77 12.58
N ILE A 20 6.85 -3.97 13.14
CA ILE A 20 6.45 -2.85 13.98
C ILE A 20 7.44 -1.73 13.72
N THR A 21 6.98 -0.69 13.08
CA THR A 21 7.72 0.56 13.01
C THR A 21 7.82 1.19 14.41
N PRO A 22 8.74 2.12 14.65
CA PRO A 22 8.81 2.85 15.91
C PRO A 22 7.57 3.72 16.19
N TYR A 23 6.65 3.82 15.23
CA TYR A 23 5.37 4.49 15.38
C TYR A 23 4.31 3.47 15.80
N ILE A 24 3.46 3.87 16.74
CA ILE A 24 2.34 3.04 17.23
C ILE A 24 1.31 2.94 16.13
N GLU A 25 1.37 1.88 15.35
CA GLU A 25 0.38 1.53 14.36
C GLU A 25 -0.51 0.40 14.88
N LEU A 26 -1.74 0.36 14.37
CA LEU A 26 -2.65 -0.70 14.77
C LEU A 26 -2.29 -1.98 14.01
N ARG A 27 -2.15 -3.05 14.73
CA ARG A 27 -1.88 -4.37 14.18
C ARG A 27 -3.18 -5.09 13.82
N LEU A 28 -3.09 -5.97 12.84
CA LEU A 28 -4.20 -6.81 12.40
C LEU A 28 -3.75 -8.24 12.02
N TRP A 29 -2.71 -8.74 12.65
CA TRP A 29 -2.20 -10.09 12.39
C TRP A 29 -2.90 -11.20 13.21
N ASP A 30 -3.65 -10.83 14.24
CA ASP A 30 -4.29 -11.76 15.19
C ASP A 30 -5.79 -11.48 15.28
N ASP A 31 -6.60 -12.53 15.44
CA ASP A 31 -8.06 -12.37 15.57
C ASP A 31 -8.47 -11.59 16.83
N ARG A 32 -7.61 -11.51 17.84
CA ARG A 32 -7.80 -10.66 19.03
C ARG A 32 -7.81 -9.17 18.71
N ASP A 33 -7.17 -8.79 17.62
CA ASP A 33 -7.10 -7.39 17.16
C ASP A 33 -8.46 -6.91 16.63
N ILE A 34 -9.31 -7.82 16.13
CA ILE A 34 -10.65 -7.51 15.59
C ILE A 34 -11.46 -6.68 16.58
N LYS A 35 -11.45 -7.06 17.87
CA LYS A 35 -12.21 -6.35 18.91
C LYS A 35 -11.82 -4.88 19.08
N ILE A 36 -10.57 -4.54 18.80
CA ILE A 36 -10.08 -3.16 18.91
C ILE A 36 -10.47 -2.38 17.67
N VAL A 37 -10.20 -2.94 16.49
CA VAL A 37 -10.43 -2.24 15.23
C VAL A 37 -11.93 -2.12 14.90
N SER A 38 -12.78 -3.08 15.35
CA SER A 38 -14.25 -2.94 15.17
C SER A 38 -14.81 -1.73 15.88
N LYS A 39 -14.31 -1.38 17.08
CA LYS A 39 -14.75 -0.15 17.77
C LYS A 39 -14.46 1.12 16.95
N MET A 40 -13.46 1.08 16.09
CA MET A 40 -13.11 2.21 15.23
C MET A 40 -14.07 2.29 14.05
N ALA A 41 -14.38 1.16 13.41
CA ALA A 41 -15.38 1.09 12.35
C ALA A 41 -16.76 1.55 12.89
N ASP A 42 -17.19 1.01 14.01
CA ASP A 42 -18.43 1.41 14.68
C ASP A 42 -18.49 2.91 14.94
N LYS A 43 -17.37 3.48 15.44
CA LYS A 43 -17.29 4.92 15.74
C LYS A 43 -17.33 5.82 14.52
N ILE A 44 -16.80 5.35 13.39
CA ILE A 44 -16.89 6.05 12.10
C ILE A 44 -18.34 6.00 11.59
N HIS A 45 -18.99 4.85 11.69
CA HIS A 45 -20.36 4.65 11.24
C HIS A 45 -21.39 5.49 11.99
N GLU A 46 -21.13 5.86 13.27
CA GLU A 46 -21.97 6.82 14.00
C GLU A 46 -22.19 8.16 13.26
N TYR A 47 -21.32 8.48 12.31
CA TYR A 47 -21.37 9.74 11.52
C TYR A 47 -21.89 9.53 10.08
N ASP A 48 -22.57 8.42 9.78
CA ASP A 48 -23.02 8.07 8.42
C ASP A 48 -21.88 8.14 7.39
N THR A 49 -20.72 7.60 7.76
CA THR A 49 -19.47 7.67 7.00
C THR A 49 -18.93 6.26 6.78
N LEU A 50 -18.45 5.96 5.57
CA LEU A 50 -17.79 4.68 5.29
C LEU A 50 -16.44 4.59 6.01
N ALA A 51 -16.17 3.44 6.61
CA ALA A 51 -14.93 3.14 7.29
C ALA A 51 -13.96 2.44 6.33
N GLY A 52 -12.80 3.06 6.07
CA GLY A 52 -11.72 2.48 5.27
C GLY A 52 -10.53 2.08 6.14
N ILE A 53 -9.87 0.99 5.76
CA ILE A 53 -8.66 0.49 6.40
C ILE A 53 -7.54 0.35 5.38
N GLU A 54 -6.34 0.81 5.71
CA GLU A 54 -5.13 0.58 4.91
C GLU A 54 -4.38 -0.64 5.39
N LEU A 55 -4.04 -1.53 4.47
CA LEU A 55 -3.20 -2.70 4.72
C LEU A 55 -1.86 -2.54 3.99
N THR A 56 -0.78 -2.74 4.72
CA THR A 56 0.57 -2.72 4.15
C THR A 56 1.45 -3.78 4.78
N TYR A 57 2.57 -4.07 4.13
CA TYR A 57 3.75 -4.73 4.68
C TYR A 57 4.93 -3.77 4.49
N PRO A 58 5.53 -3.19 5.56
CA PRO A 58 6.58 -2.17 5.46
C PRO A 58 7.82 -2.61 4.69
N GLY A 59 8.15 -3.88 4.71
CA GLY A 59 9.30 -4.41 3.98
C GLY A 59 10.61 -3.76 4.45
N ILE A 60 11.33 -3.13 3.52
CA ILE A 60 12.61 -2.48 3.79
C ILE A 60 12.50 -1.27 4.74
N ASN A 61 11.30 -0.79 5.03
CA ASN A 61 11.08 0.35 5.93
C ASN A 61 10.76 -0.06 7.37
N GLY A 62 10.62 -1.34 7.68
CA GLY A 62 10.07 -1.76 8.94
C GLY A 62 10.91 -2.79 9.71
N PRO A 63 11.90 -2.37 10.54
CA PRO A 63 12.46 -3.28 11.50
C PRO A 63 11.48 -3.50 12.64
N ASN A 64 11.16 -4.75 12.96
CA ASN A 64 10.42 -5.04 14.17
C ASN A 64 11.33 -4.98 15.40
N LEU A 65 11.22 -3.91 16.17
CA LEU A 65 12.00 -3.72 17.38
C LEU A 65 11.55 -4.62 18.54
N TYR A 66 10.33 -5.18 18.47
CA TYR A 66 9.78 -6.03 19.54
C TYR A 66 10.09 -7.51 19.32
N THR A 67 9.76 -8.05 18.16
CA THR A 67 10.03 -9.46 17.86
C THR A 67 11.47 -9.68 17.41
N LYS A 68 12.13 -8.63 16.92
CA LYS A 68 13.49 -8.68 16.32
C LYS A 68 13.59 -9.65 15.13
N GLU A 69 12.48 -9.93 14.49
CA GLU A 69 12.46 -10.67 13.24
C GLU A 69 13.13 -9.84 12.14
N VAL A 70 13.83 -10.52 11.26
CA VAL A 70 14.51 -9.87 10.13
C VAL A 70 13.45 -9.39 9.13
N PRO A 71 13.37 -8.09 8.80
CA PRO A 71 12.44 -7.61 7.79
C PRO A 71 12.75 -8.22 6.43
N MET A 72 11.72 -8.34 5.61
CA MET A 72 11.80 -8.93 4.28
C MET A 72 11.52 -7.88 3.22
N ALA A 73 12.23 -7.91 2.11
CA ALA A 73 12.13 -6.93 1.03
C ALA A 73 12.14 -7.60 -0.35
N ALA A 74 11.88 -6.84 -1.40
CA ALA A 74 12.03 -7.30 -2.78
C ALA A 74 13.45 -7.78 -3.05
N THR A 75 14.45 -7.05 -2.55
CA THR A 75 15.87 -7.37 -2.63
C THR A 75 16.52 -7.09 -1.28
N ALA A 76 17.50 -7.88 -0.89
CA ALA A 76 18.23 -7.68 0.35
C ALA A 76 18.97 -6.33 0.35
N GLY A 77 18.93 -5.64 1.48
CA GLY A 77 19.59 -4.34 1.59
C GLY A 77 19.38 -3.66 2.94
N PRO A 78 20.03 -2.52 3.15
CA PRO A 78 19.86 -1.75 4.37
C PRO A 78 18.44 -1.23 4.50
N ILE A 79 17.94 -1.14 5.72
CA ILE A 79 16.64 -0.57 6.02
C ILE A 79 16.67 0.94 5.79
N LEU A 80 15.62 1.45 5.13
CA LEU A 80 15.47 2.84 4.76
C LEU A 80 14.67 3.67 5.79
N THR A 81 14.67 3.27 7.05
CA THR A 81 13.93 4.00 8.08
C THR A 81 14.83 4.78 9.03
N PHE A 82 14.21 5.72 9.75
CA PHE A 82 14.79 6.63 10.74
C PHE A 82 15.37 5.93 12.00
N THR A 83 15.70 4.66 11.93
CA THR A 83 16.34 3.97 13.03
C THR A 83 17.83 4.17 12.95
N SER A 84 18.46 4.49 14.09
CA SER A 84 19.91 4.62 14.21
C SER A 84 20.65 3.28 14.13
N ASP A 85 19.93 2.16 14.14
CA ASP A 85 20.51 0.83 14.15
C ASP A 85 20.69 0.30 12.73
N PRO A 86 21.89 -0.19 12.38
CA PRO A 86 22.14 -0.76 11.06
C PRO A 86 21.48 -2.15 10.94
N VAL A 87 20.23 -2.17 10.49
CA VAL A 87 19.49 -3.40 10.23
C VAL A 87 19.41 -3.60 8.73
N ASN A 88 19.56 -4.84 8.26
CA ASN A 88 19.36 -5.22 6.87
C ASN A 88 18.10 -6.06 6.73
N ALA A 89 17.33 -5.79 5.68
CA ALA A 89 16.28 -6.67 5.23
C ALA A 89 16.87 -7.81 4.40
N ARG A 90 16.29 -9.00 4.52
CA ARG A 90 16.58 -10.11 3.62
C ARG A 90 15.66 -10.09 2.40
N GLU A 91 16.13 -10.65 1.30
CA GLU A 91 15.28 -10.85 0.12
C GLU A 91 14.18 -11.89 0.42
N MET A 92 12.96 -11.62 -0.04
CA MET A 92 11.86 -12.58 0.00
C MET A 92 12.13 -13.71 -0.98
N ASP A 93 12.03 -14.93 -0.53
CA ASP A 93 11.90 -16.08 -1.41
C ASP A 93 10.43 -16.29 -1.86
N LYS A 94 10.18 -17.31 -2.66
CA LYS A 94 8.81 -17.60 -3.16
C LYS A 94 7.87 -18.09 -2.06
N GLU A 95 8.39 -18.66 -0.99
CA GLU A 95 7.59 -19.06 0.16
C GLU A 95 7.17 -17.83 0.97
N ASP A 96 8.07 -16.88 1.17
CA ASP A 96 7.77 -15.61 1.81
C ASP A 96 6.68 -14.83 1.05
N ILE A 97 6.76 -14.78 -0.29
CA ILE A 97 5.74 -14.13 -1.12
C ILE A 97 4.38 -14.83 -0.97
N ARG A 98 4.35 -16.17 -0.97
CA ARG A 98 3.12 -16.93 -0.70
C ARG A 98 2.56 -16.66 0.70
N ASN A 99 3.42 -16.55 1.69
CA ASN A 99 3.02 -16.23 3.06
C ASN A 99 2.50 -14.79 3.17
N LEU A 100 3.17 -13.84 2.53
CA LEU A 100 2.71 -12.45 2.47
C LEU A 100 1.29 -12.35 1.89
N ARG A 101 1.00 -13.06 0.80
CA ARG A 101 -0.35 -13.16 0.22
C ARG A 101 -1.37 -13.69 1.22
N LYS A 102 -1.03 -14.76 1.94
CA LYS A 102 -1.91 -15.32 3.00
C LYS A 102 -2.16 -14.31 4.12
N TRP A 103 -1.15 -13.55 4.53
CA TRP A 103 -1.29 -12.54 5.57
C TRP A 103 -2.23 -11.41 5.16
N PHE A 104 -2.10 -10.92 3.92
CA PHE A 104 -3.03 -9.94 3.37
C PHE A 104 -4.46 -10.47 3.30
N ARG A 105 -4.66 -11.70 2.84
CA ARG A 105 -5.97 -12.36 2.85
C ARG A 105 -6.56 -12.46 4.27
N GLN A 106 -5.74 -12.85 5.25
CA GLN A 106 -6.18 -12.95 6.65
C GLN A 106 -6.51 -11.58 7.24
N ALA A 107 -5.71 -10.55 6.95
CA ALA A 107 -5.97 -9.18 7.38
C ALA A 107 -7.26 -8.64 6.73
N ALA A 108 -7.49 -8.91 5.44
CA ALA A 108 -8.73 -8.57 4.75
C ALA A 108 -9.96 -9.24 5.40
N ARG A 109 -9.88 -10.53 5.70
CA ARG A 109 -10.95 -11.24 6.44
C ARG A 109 -11.23 -10.60 7.80
N ARG A 110 -10.18 -10.24 8.56
CA ARG A 110 -10.33 -9.55 9.86
C ARG A 110 -10.97 -8.18 9.70
N SER A 111 -10.60 -7.44 8.65
CA SER A 111 -11.21 -6.14 8.32
C SER A 111 -12.71 -6.27 8.03
N LYS A 112 -13.10 -7.28 7.27
CA LYS A 112 -14.51 -7.62 6.99
C LYS A 112 -15.27 -7.93 8.29
N ILE A 113 -14.72 -8.78 9.15
CA ILE A 113 -15.33 -9.13 10.43
C ILE A 113 -15.43 -7.91 11.37
N ALA A 114 -14.46 -7.02 11.31
CA ALA A 114 -14.43 -5.78 12.09
C ALA A 114 -15.41 -4.71 11.61
N GLY A 115 -16.08 -4.91 10.44
CA GLY A 115 -17.11 -4.02 9.96
C GLY A 115 -16.60 -2.87 9.09
N PHE A 116 -15.40 -2.96 8.50
CA PHE A 116 -14.94 -1.96 7.52
C PHE A 116 -15.65 -2.14 6.18
N ASP A 117 -15.78 -1.03 5.44
CA ASP A 117 -16.43 -0.97 4.13
C ASP A 117 -15.42 -1.00 2.97
N ILE A 118 -14.20 -0.53 3.23
CA ILE A 118 -13.17 -0.35 2.20
C ILE A 118 -11.83 -0.86 2.71
N ILE A 119 -11.13 -1.63 1.89
CA ILE A 119 -9.72 -1.98 2.08
C ILE A 119 -8.88 -1.20 1.07
N CYS A 120 -7.83 -0.55 1.55
CA CYS A 120 -6.83 0.08 0.71
C CYS A 120 -5.50 -0.68 0.83
N LEU A 121 -5.01 -1.22 -0.28
CA LEU A 121 -3.68 -1.80 -0.36
C LEU A 121 -2.67 -0.68 -0.56
N TYR A 122 -1.73 -0.54 0.37
CA TYR A 122 -0.84 0.60 0.40
C TYR A 122 0.50 0.32 -0.29
N GLY A 123 0.81 1.16 -1.28
CA GLY A 123 2.07 1.14 -2.03
C GLY A 123 2.50 2.54 -2.46
N ALA A 124 2.56 3.48 -1.52
CA ALA A 124 2.84 4.89 -1.82
C ALA A 124 3.92 5.49 -0.92
N HIS A 125 4.38 6.70 -1.24
CA HIS A 125 5.31 7.52 -0.48
C HIS A 125 6.69 6.88 -0.22
N GLY A 126 7.16 6.00 -1.12
CA GLY A 126 8.41 5.25 -0.91
C GLY A 126 8.29 4.13 0.12
N PHE A 127 7.07 3.70 0.46
CA PHE A 127 6.81 2.81 1.56
C PHE A 127 5.99 1.58 1.17
N GLY A 128 6.32 0.44 1.79
CA GLY A 128 5.57 -0.80 1.67
C GLY A 128 6.01 -1.71 0.53
N ALA A 129 5.76 -3.01 0.71
CA ALA A 129 6.21 -4.05 -0.22
C ALA A 129 5.71 -3.83 -1.65
N ILE A 130 4.48 -3.34 -1.84
CA ILE A 130 3.92 -3.07 -3.18
C ILE A 130 4.81 -2.07 -3.92
N GLN A 131 5.14 -0.92 -3.31
CA GLN A 131 6.00 0.06 -3.97
C GLN A 131 7.42 -0.45 -4.16
N HIS A 132 7.96 -1.18 -3.17
CA HIS A 132 9.33 -1.70 -3.26
C HIS A 132 9.49 -2.76 -4.37
N PHE A 133 8.45 -3.53 -4.67
CA PHE A 133 8.46 -4.46 -5.80
C PHE A 133 8.29 -3.73 -7.14
N LEU A 134 7.52 -2.64 -7.18
CA LEU A 134 7.35 -1.84 -8.39
C LEU A 134 8.61 -1.05 -8.77
N SER A 135 9.32 -0.50 -7.80
CA SER A 135 10.49 0.38 -8.02
C SER A 135 11.73 -0.41 -8.39
N ARG A 136 12.44 0.05 -9.44
CA ARG A 136 13.75 -0.50 -9.80
C ARG A 136 14.86 -0.07 -8.85
N SER A 137 14.63 0.96 -8.04
CA SER A 137 15.60 1.39 -7.02
C SER A 137 15.69 0.40 -5.86
N THR A 138 14.62 -0.36 -5.62
CA THR A 138 14.53 -1.34 -4.51
C THR A 138 14.34 -2.79 -4.96
N ASN A 139 13.98 -3.01 -6.23
CA ASN A 139 13.74 -4.33 -6.80
C ASN A 139 14.79 -4.66 -7.88
N HIS A 140 15.80 -5.42 -7.50
CA HIS A 140 16.86 -5.92 -8.39
C HIS A 140 16.71 -7.42 -8.69
N ARG A 141 15.51 -7.98 -8.48
CA ARG A 141 15.23 -9.40 -8.72
C ARG A 141 15.37 -9.75 -10.19
N ILE A 142 15.77 -11.00 -10.42
CA ILE A 142 15.94 -11.58 -11.77
C ILE A 142 14.91 -12.68 -12.07
N ASP A 143 13.96 -12.89 -11.15
CA ASP A 143 12.86 -13.84 -11.30
C ASP A 143 11.58 -13.16 -11.85
N GLU A 144 10.45 -13.87 -11.82
CA GLU A 144 9.16 -13.39 -12.31
C GLU A 144 8.58 -12.18 -11.54
N TYR A 145 9.23 -11.73 -10.47
CA TYR A 145 8.85 -10.54 -9.71
C TYR A 145 9.77 -9.35 -9.97
N GLY A 146 10.74 -9.45 -10.90
CA GLY A 146 11.71 -8.41 -11.21
C GLY A 146 11.87 -8.13 -12.70
N GLY A 147 12.63 -7.10 -13.03
CA GLY A 147 12.92 -6.69 -14.41
C GLY A 147 11.81 -5.86 -15.06
N SER A 148 10.96 -6.44 -15.91
CA SER A 148 9.89 -5.71 -16.60
C SER A 148 8.85 -5.13 -15.63
N LEU A 149 8.13 -4.08 -16.06
CA LEU A 149 7.05 -3.50 -15.25
C LEU A 149 5.95 -4.52 -14.93
N GLU A 150 5.63 -5.39 -15.89
CA GLU A 150 4.68 -6.49 -15.69
C GLU A 150 5.11 -7.41 -14.54
N ASN A 151 6.39 -7.81 -14.51
CA ASN A 151 6.92 -8.64 -13.44
C ASN A 151 6.97 -7.91 -12.10
N ARG A 152 7.41 -6.65 -12.10
CA ARG A 152 7.48 -5.83 -10.89
C ARG A 152 6.10 -5.53 -10.29
N SER A 153 5.06 -5.44 -11.11
CA SER A 153 3.67 -5.24 -10.67
C SER A 153 2.96 -6.54 -10.24
N ARG A 154 3.57 -7.69 -10.47
CA ARG A 154 2.99 -9.01 -10.18
C ARG A 154 2.58 -9.17 -8.72
N LEU A 155 3.43 -8.75 -7.77
CA LEU A 155 3.08 -8.84 -6.34
C LEU A 155 1.83 -8.01 -6.02
N MET A 156 1.74 -6.78 -6.52
CA MET A 156 0.56 -5.92 -6.35
C MET A 156 -0.69 -6.61 -6.89
N LYS A 157 -0.61 -7.14 -8.11
CA LYS A 157 -1.71 -7.89 -8.72
C LYS A 157 -2.17 -9.06 -7.85
N GLU A 158 -1.23 -9.92 -7.45
CA GLU A 158 -1.54 -11.13 -6.68
C GLU A 158 -2.09 -10.81 -5.28
N LEU A 159 -1.59 -9.78 -4.60
CA LEU A 159 -2.14 -9.32 -3.32
C LEU A 159 -3.55 -8.80 -3.48
N THR A 160 -3.82 -8.05 -4.55
CA THR A 160 -5.15 -7.52 -4.82
C THR A 160 -6.14 -8.63 -5.13
N GLU A 161 -5.76 -9.59 -5.97
CA GLU A 161 -6.58 -10.76 -6.28
C GLU A 161 -6.94 -11.56 -5.01
N GLU A 162 -5.97 -11.82 -4.13
CA GLU A 162 -6.22 -12.51 -2.85
C GLU A 162 -7.19 -11.75 -1.94
N VAL A 163 -7.08 -10.42 -1.89
CA VAL A 163 -7.98 -9.59 -1.09
C VAL A 163 -9.37 -9.52 -1.73
N MET A 164 -9.46 -9.32 -3.04
CA MET A 164 -10.72 -9.32 -3.78
C MET A 164 -11.47 -10.64 -3.63
N ASP A 165 -10.77 -11.78 -3.73
CA ASP A 165 -11.36 -13.11 -3.53
C ASP A 165 -11.96 -13.29 -2.12
N GLU A 166 -11.37 -12.63 -1.11
CA GLU A 166 -11.83 -12.77 0.29
C GLU A 166 -12.99 -11.83 0.61
N VAL A 167 -13.02 -10.61 0.05
CA VAL A 167 -13.93 -9.55 0.51
C VAL A 167 -14.70 -8.83 -0.59
N GLY A 168 -14.38 -9.05 -1.87
CA GLY A 168 -14.90 -8.25 -2.99
C GLY A 168 -16.41 -8.34 -3.22
N ASP A 169 -17.09 -9.26 -2.55
CA ASP A 169 -18.55 -9.35 -2.54
C ASP A 169 -19.23 -8.38 -1.55
N THR A 170 -18.48 -7.84 -0.60
CA THR A 170 -19.01 -7.04 0.52
C THR A 170 -18.27 -5.74 0.81
N MET A 171 -17.05 -5.60 0.34
CA MET A 171 -16.19 -4.44 0.58
C MET A 171 -15.60 -3.94 -0.73
N ALA A 172 -15.40 -2.64 -0.83
CA ALA A 172 -14.61 -2.07 -1.93
C ALA A 172 -13.10 -2.28 -1.65
N VAL A 173 -12.35 -2.57 -2.71
CA VAL A 173 -10.89 -2.70 -2.65
C VAL A 173 -10.24 -1.59 -3.47
N SER A 174 -9.37 -0.82 -2.84
CA SER A 174 -8.57 0.21 -3.49
C SER A 174 -7.09 -0.10 -3.41
N ILE A 175 -6.33 0.45 -4.35
CA ILE A 175 -4.86 0.44 -4.31
C ILE A 175 -4.39 1.89 -4.25
N ARG A 176 -3.52 2.20 -3.27
CA ARG A 176 -2.85 3.50 -3.20
C ARG A 176 -1.47 3.40 -3.78
N LEU A 177 -1.17 4.22 -4.79
CA LEU A 177 0.15 4.34 -5.41
C LEU A 177 0.65 5.79 -5.38
N SER A 178 1.96 5.98 -5.29
CA SER A 178 2.57 7.27 -5.61
C SER A 178 2.60 7.48 -7.12
N LEU A 179 2.25 8.69 -7.58
CA LEU A 179 2.32 9.08 -9.00
C LEU A 179 3.74 9.02 -9.55
N GLN A 180 4.70 9.29 -8.71
CA GLN A 180 6.13 9.14 -8.98
C GLN A 180 6.88 8.94 -7.67
N GLU A 181 8.04 8.36 -7.74
CA GLU A 181 8.99 8.26 -6.65
C GLU A 181 10.04 9.36 -6.79
N LEU A 182 10.33 10.06 -5.70
CA LEU A 182 11.44 11.01 -5.66
C LEU A 182 12.73 10.23 -5.39
N GLY A 183 13.71 10.36 -6.25
CA GLY A 183 14.95 9.60 -6.10
C GLY A 183 15.87 9.67 -7.33
N ASP A 184 16.53 8.59 -7.59
CA ASP A 184 17.51 8.45 -8.69
C ASP A 184 16.85 8.03 -10.02
N GLN A 185 17.66 7.74 -11.02
CA GLN A 185 17.22 7.32 -12.36
C GLN A 185 16.49 5.97 -12.41
N TYR A 186 16.49 5.22 -11.32
CA TYR A 186 15.81 3.92 -11.18
C TYR A 186 14.47 4.03 -10.45
N SER A 187 14.17 5.21 -9.90
CA SER A 187 12.93 5.49 -9.21
C SER A 187 11.73 5.42 -10.15
N LEU A 188 10.57 5.06 -9.60
CA LEU A 188 9.32 4.99 -10.36
C LEU A 188 8.98 6.35 -10.99
N THR A 189 8.74 6.32 -12.28
CA THR A 189 8.30 7.48 -13.05
C THR A 189 6.77 7.53 -13.15
N ASN A 190 6.24 8.72 -13.41
CA ASN A 190 4.82 8.92 -13.67
C ASN A 190 4.31 8.05 -14.85
N ASN A 191 5.13 7.88 -15.89
CA ASN A 191 4.78 7.03 -17.03
C ASN A 191 4.68 5.56 -16.63
N GLU A 192 5.61 5.03 -15.84
CA GLU A 192 5.54 3.65 -15.35
C GLU A 192 4.32 3.41 -14.45
N ILE A 193 3.96 4.38 -13.62
CA ILE A 193 2.73 4.27 -12.79
C ILE A 193 1.49 4.29 -13.65
N ARG A 194 1.42 5.17 -14.66
CA ARG A 194 0.31 5.17 -15.63
C ARG A 194 0.20 3.83 -16.33
N ASP A 195 1.30 3.32 -16.89
CA ASP A 195 1.32 2.06 -17.61
C ASP A 195 0.93 0.88 -16.70
N CYS A 196 1.33 0.93 -15.42
CA CYS A 196 0.91 -0.04 -14.40
C CYS A 196 -0.61 0.02 -14.15
N ILE A 197 -1.18 1.22 -14.00
CA ILE A 197 -2.62 1.41 -13.82
C ILE A 197 -3.39 0.95 -15.05
N GLU A 198 -2.95 1.29 -16.26
CA GLU A 198 -3.57 0.83 -17.51
C GLU A 198 -3.56 -0.70 -17.61
N MET A 199 -2.44 -1.34 -17.30
CA MET A 199 -2.28 -2.80 -17.31
C MET A 199 -3.23 -3.51 -16.34
N HIS A 200 -3.53 -2.89 -15.22
CA HIS A 200 -4.34 -3.46 -14.14
C HIS A 200 -5.64 -2.69 -13.87
N SER A 201 -6.14 -1.93 -14.86
CA SER A 201 -7.23 -0.97 -14.70
C SER A 201 -8.53 -1.56 -14.11
N SER A 202 -8.81 -2.82 -14.39
CA SER A 202 -10.00 -3.53 -13.91
C SER A 202 -9.79 -4.32 -12.63
N LEU A 203 -8.59 -4.24 -12.02
CA LEU A 203 -8.26 -5.07 -10.88
C LEU A 203 -8.90 -4.54 -9.57
N PRO A 204 -8.66 -3.28 -9.12
CA PRO A 204 -9.31 -2.74 -7.94
C PRO A 204 -10.62 -1.99 -8.32
N ASP A 205 -11.47 -1.76 -7.33
CA ASP A 205 -12.64 -0.89 -7.48
C ASP A 205 -12.25 0.60 -7.56
N LEU A 206 -11.10 0.97 -6.98
CA LEU A 206 -10.62 2.35 -6.95
C LEU A 206 -9.10 2.43 -6.94
N TRP A 207 -8.55 3.34 -7.74
CA TRP A 207 -7.15 3.78 -7.66
C TRP A 207 -7.06 5.05 -6.82
N ASP A 208 -6.31 5.00 -5.72
CA ASP A 208 -6.02 6.14 -4.86
C ASP A 208 -4.59 6.61 -5.14
N LEU A 209 -4.44 7.84 -5.61
CA LEU A 209 -3.16 8.35 -6.09
C LEU A 209 -2.62 9.40 -5.12
N ALA A 210 -1.40 9.18 -4.66
CA ALA A 210 -0.69 10.07 -3.78
C ALA A 210 0.52 10.69 -4.47
N GLN A 211 1.04 11.77 -3.93
CA GLN A 211 2.26 12.40 -4.39
C GLN A 211 3.22 12.64 -3.24
N GLY A 212 4.51 12.59 -3.54
CA GLY A 212 5.59 12.82 -2.58
C GLY A 212 6.12 11.55 -1.96
N ALA A 213 7.26 11.68 -1.28
CA ALA A 213 7.83 10.67 -0.42
C ALA A 213 7.36 10.88 1.03
N TRP A 214 7.65 9.92 1.89
CA TRP A 214 7.30 10.03 3.32
C TRP A 214 7.90 11.28 3.96
N GLU A 215 9.14 11.60 3.61
CA GLU A 215 9.87 12.78 4.10
C GLU A 215 9.25 14.09 3.59
N ASP A 216 8.64 14.08 2.41
CA ASP A 216 8.09 15.25 1.72
C ASP A 216 6.57 15.37 1.82
N CYS A 217 5.89 14.42 2.47
CA CYS A 217 4.43 14.42 2.58
C CYS A 217 3.87 15.72 3.17
N SER A 218 4.57 16.30 4.14
CA SER A 218 4.19 17.59 4.73
C SER A 218 4.49 18.76 3.79
N GLY A 219 5.47 18.63 2.91
CA GLY A 219 5.83 19.64 1.93
C GLY A 219 4.74 19.84 0.88
N THR A 220 4.23 18.75 0.31
CA THR A 220 3.22 18.80 -0.77
C THR A 220 1.88 19.40 -0.35
N SER A 221 1.53 19.38 0.93
CA SER A 221 0.24 19.88 1.43
C SER A 221 0.31 21.25 2.09
N ARG A 222 1.49 21.71 2.52
CA ARG A 222 1.64 22.92 3.33
C ARG A 222 2.58 23.98 2.77
N PHE A 223 3.52 23.59 1.91
CA PHE A 223 4.64 24.45 1.50
C PHE A 223 4.80 24.59 -0.01
N VAL A 224 3.89 24.04 -0.80
CA VAL A 224 3.84 24.19 -2.25
C VAL A 224 2.56 24.91 -2.66
N GLU A 225 2.54 25.47 -3.86
CA GLU A 225 1.39 26.17 -4.41
C GLU A 225 0.14 25.29 -4.45
N GLU A 226 -1.01 25.90 -4.24
CA GLU A 226 -2.31 25.25 -4.34
C GLU A 226 -2.47 24.61 -5.74
N GLY A 227 -2.84 23.35 -5.76
CA GLY A 227 -3.00 22.60 -7.01
C GLY A 227 -1.73 21.94 -7.55
N ALA A 228 -0.59 21.99 -6.84
CA ALA A 228 0.65 21.34 -7.30
C ALA A 228 0.47 19.83 -7.63
N GLN A 229 -0.45 19.15 -6.95
CA GLN A 229 -0.80 17.76 -7.24
C GLN A 229 -1.68 17.60 -8.49
N THR A 230 -2.43 18.62 -8.88
CA THR A 230 -3.40 18.58 -9.96
C THR A 230 -2.73 18.35 -11.32
N VAL A 231 -1.52 18.86 -11.53
CA VAL A 231 -0.77 18.69 -12.78
C VAL A 231 -0.49 17.21 -13.06
N SER A 232 -0.11 16.45 -12.05
CA SER A 232 0.15 15.01 -12.20
C SER A 232 -1.14 14.20 -12.46
N TYR A 233 -2.27 14.61 -11.89
CA TYR A 233 -3.58 13.98 -12.13
C TYR A 233 -4.14 14.29 -13.53
N THR A 234 -3.85 15.45 -14.11
CA THR A 234 -4.36 15.80 -15.45
C THR A 234 -3.79 14.92 -16.55
N HIS A 235 -2.58 14.42 -16.40
CA HIS A 235 -1.98 13.50 -17.35
C HIS A 235 -2.67 12.11 -17.36
N LEU A 236 -3.23 11.66 -16.26
CA LEU A 236 -4.01 10.42 -16.18
C LEU A 236 -5.38 10.56 -16.84
N ARG A 237 -6.09 11.68 -16.62
CA ARG A 237 -7.41 11.95 -17.22
C ARG A 237 -7.41 12.16 -18.74
N ALA A 238 -6.31 12.60 -19.32
CA ALA A 238 -6.25 12.87 -20.75
C ALA A 238 -6.46 11.63 -21.64
N HIS A 239 -6.36 10.42 -21.11
CA HIS A 239 -6.58 9.17 -21.82
C HIS A 239 -8.00 8.59 -21.66
N GLU A 240 -8.74 8.94 -20.59
CA GLU A 240 -10.12 8.49 -20.39
C GLU A 240 -11.11 9.11 -21.40
N THR A 241 -10.78 10.22 -22.03
CA THR A 241 -11.65 10.95 -22.96
C THR A 241 -11.55 10.50 -24.42
N LYS A 242 -10.76 9.48 -24.75
CA LYS A 242 -10.58 9.00 -26.13
C LYS A 242 -11.35 7.72 -26.50
N SER A 243 -12.23 7.24 -25.65
CA SER A 243 -13.05 6.05 -25.92
C SER A 243 -14.54 6.35 -25.82
N TYR A 244 -15.01 7.32 -26.62
CA TYR A 244 -16.43 7.45 -27.00
C TYR A 244 -16.51 7.86 -28.48
#